data_9b9fd0ee5902fad4cd20beafb4e0882f
#
_entry.id   9b9fd0ee5902fad4cd20beafb4e0882f
#
_cell.length_a   1.000
_cell.length_b   1.000
_cell.length_c   1.000
_cell.angle_alpha   90.00
_cell.angle_beta   90.00
_cell.angle_gamma   90.00
#
_symmetry.space_group_name_H-M   'P 1'
#
loop_
_entity.id
_entity.type
_entity.pdbx_description
1 polymer ?
#
loop_
_entity_poly.entity_id
_entity_poly.type
_entity_poly.pdbx_seq_one_letter_code
_entity_poly.pdbx_strand_id
1 'polypeptide(L)'
;MTTTTLGTAIFLIFAGMAHANEIRVLSTQATEEAYRELVPQFEKASGHKVTTVFTGTLDANKRLAAGETYDLLIMSAPSIDEHIKDGKVVPGSRVDLARSGIGVGVKAGAPKPDIGTTDALKKTLLAAKSIGYSTGPSGVYMVGLFQRMGIADEIRHKLKQTPTGVFVGSIIASGEAEIGFQQVSELSHFAGVDYVGALPADIRQFTTFSSGIIAGAKTADAAKALVKFITAPAAAAAFKKRGMEPG
;
A
#
# COMPACT_ATOMS: atom_id res chain seq x y z
N MET A 1 18.39 1.20 -76.30
CA MET A 1 17.39 0.54 -75.42
C MET A 1 18.06 0.18 -74.10
N THR A 2 17.87 1.02 -73.09
CA THR A 2 18.47 0.85 -71.77
C THR A 2 17.34 0.48 -70.82
N THR A 3 17.33 -0.76 -70.38
CA THR A 3 16.37 -1.29 -69.42
C THR A 3 16.85 -0.98 -67.95
N THR A 4 16.16 -0.10 -67.26
CA THR A 4 16.39 0.21 -65.88
C THR A 4 15.57 -0.76 -64.98
N THR A 5 16.26 -1.63 -64.24
CA THR A 5 15.65 -2.55 -63.28
C THR A 5 15.46 -1.82 -61.92
N LEU A 6 14.20 -1.65 -61.57
CA LEU A 6 13.82 -1.06 -60.28
C LEU A 6 13.85 -2.17 -59.18
N GLY A 7 14.84 -2.12 -58.31
CA GLY A 7 14.94 -3.05 -57.17
C GLY A 7 14.04 -2.61 -56.05
N THR A 8 12.99 -3.38 -55.74
CA THR A 8 12.10 -3.18 -54.60
C THR A 8 12.79 -3.71 -53.32
N ALA A 9 13.25 -2.81 -52.46
CA ALA A 9 13.76 -3.17 -51.15
C ALA A 9 12.57 -3.46 -50.20
N ILE A 10 12.39 -4.73 -49.86
CA ILE A 10 11.42 -5.14 -48.82
C ILE A 10 12.06 -4.89 -47.47
N PHE A 11 11.60 -3.84 -46.76
CA PHE A 11 11.90 -3.62 -45.35
C PHE A 11 11.08 -4.60 -44.50
N LEU A 12 11.69 -5.70 -44.06
CA LEU A 12 11.14 -6.58 -43.04
C LEU A 12 11.20 -5.84 -41.70
N ILE A 13 10.06 -5.27 -41.27
CA ILE A 13 9.87 -4.76 -39.90
C ILE A 13 9.79 -6.00 -39.00
N PHE A 14 10.89 -6.34 -38.36
CA PHE A 14 10.88 -7.24 -37.20
C PHE A 14 10.16 -6.52 -36.06
N ALA A 15 8.84 -6.65 -35.97
CA ALA A 15 8.11 -6.40 -34.76
C ALA A 15 8.59 -7.43 -33.72
N GLY A 16 9.52 -7.03 -32.84
CA GLY A 16 9.94 -7.87 -31.74
C GLY A 16 8.70 -8.28 -30.95
N MET A 17 8.33 -9.55 -30.99
CA MET A 17 7.32 -10.12 -30.12
C MET A 17 7.84 -9.95 -28.67
N ALA A 18 7.39 -8.93 -27.98
CA ALA A 18 7.60 -8.84 -26.54
C ALA A 18 6.96 -10.09 -25.93
N HIS A 19 7.78 -10.99 -25.38
CA HIS A 19 7.27 -12.17 -24.69
C HIS A 19 6.44 -11.71 -23.51
N ALA A 20 5.19 -12.14 -23.45
CA ALA A 20 4.32 -11.92 -22.31
C ALA A 20 4.94 -12.63 -21.09
N ASN A 21 5.28 -11.85 -20.05
CA ASN A 21 5.81 -12.37 -18.78
C ASN A 21 4.72 -12.33 -17.72
N GLU A 22 4.75 -13.25 -16.78
CA GLU A 22 3.99 -13.18 -15.55
C GLU A 22 4.84 -12.55 -14.45
N ILE A 23 4.42 -11.40 -13.95
CA ILE A 23 5.09 -10.65 -12.88
C ILE A 23 4.43 -11.05 -11.56
N ARG A 24 5.20 -11.60 -10.63
CA ARG A 24 4.71 -11.97 -9.30
C ARG A 24 5.02 -10.85 -8.30
N VAL A 25 3.98 -10.29 -7.70
CA VAL A 25 4.09 -9.14 -6.78
C VAL A 25 3.63 -9.54 -5.39
N LEU A 26 4.40 -9.16 -4.38
CA LEU A 26 3.98 -9.20 -2.98
C LEU A 26 3.77 -7.77 -2.50
N SER A 27 2.54 -7.43 -2.15
CA SER A 27 2.15 -6.07 -1.83
C SER A 27 1.46 -5.94 -0.47
N THR A 28 1.61 -4.78 0.16
CA THR A 28 0.79 -4.42 1.30
C THR A 28 -0.62 -4.04 0.84
N GLN A 29 -1.58 -4.12 1.78
CA GLN A 29 -2.98 -3.76 1.53
C GLN A 29 -3.18 -2.24 1.34
N ALA A 30 -2.27 -1.39 1.83
CA ALA A 30 -2.42 0.05 1.78
C ALA A 30 -2.49 0.62 0.35
N THR A 31 -1.86 -0.05 -0.61
CA THR A 31 -1.86 0.34 -2.02
C THR A 31 -2.89 -0.42 -2.86
N GLU A 32 -3.57 -1.42 -2.28
CA GLU A 32 -4.37 -2.41 -2.99
C GLU A 32 -5.42 -1.81 -3.91
N GLU A 33 -6.22 -0.87 -3.42
CA GLU A 33 -7.33 -0.32 -4.17
C GLU A 33 -6.88 0.50 -5.40
N ALA A 34 -5.84 1.32 -5.27
CA ALA A 34 -5.27 2.06 -6.39
C ALA A 34 -4.57 1.12 -7.38
N TYR A 35 -3.86 0.14 -6.85
CA TYR A 35 -3.13 -0.85 -7.64
C TYR A 35 -4.09 -1.73 -8.48
N ARG A 36 -5.21 -2.18 -7.90
CA ARG A 36 -6.25 -2.96 -8.62
C ARG A 36 -6.91 -2.17 -9.75
N GLU A 37 -6.95 -0.84 -9.65
CA GLU A 37 -7.44 0.04 -10.73
C GLU A 37 -6.40 0.16 -11.87
N LEU A 38 -5.10 0.16 -11.54
CA LEU A 38 -4.01 0.41 -12.50
C LEU A 38 -3.51 -0.84 -13.21
N VAL A 39 -3.46 -1.99 -12.53
CA VAL A 39 -2.88 -3.23 -13.09
C VAL A 39 -3.57 -3.71 -14.36
N PRO A 40 -4.91 -3.74 -14.49
CA PRO A 40 -5.55 -4.14 -15.74
C PRO A 40 -5.19 -3.23 -16.93
N GLN A 41 -4.94 -1.94 -16.66
CA GLN A 41 -4.51 -0.99 -17.68
C GLN A 41 -3.08 -1.28 -18.14
N PHE A 42 -2.18 -1.60 -17.18
CA PHE A 42 -0.83 -2.03 -17.48
C PHE A 42 -0.82 -3.33 -18.30
N GLU A 43 -1.56 -4.34 -17.88
CA GLU A 43 -1.64 -5.64 -18.58
C GLU A 43 -2.12 -5.46 -20.03
N LYS A 44 -3.16 -4.62 -20.22
CA LYS A 44 -3.67 -4.30 -21.56
C LYS A 44 -2.63 -3.58 -22.42
N ALA A 45 -1.87 -2.66 -21.83
CA ALA A 45 -0.90 -1.86 -22.58
C ALA A 45 0.40 -2.62 -22.90
N SER A 46 0.84 -3.50 -22.00
CA SER A 46 2.13 -4.18 -22.09
C SER A 46 2.07 -5.63 -22.60
N GLY A 47 0.90 -6.26 -22.51
CA GLY A 47 0.73 -7.70 -22.76
C GLY A 47 1.26 -8.59 -21.63
N HIS A 48 1.89 -8.04 -20.60
CA HIS A 48 2.32 -8.81 -19.42
C HIS A 48 1.11 -9.19 -18.55
N LYS A 49 1.30 -10.21 -17.69
CA LYS A 49 0.36 -10.60 -16.66
C LYS A 49 0.92 -10.27 -15.29
N VAL A 50 0.05 -9.93 -14.34
CA VAL A 50 0.45 -9.57 -12.99
C VAL A 50 -0.35 -10.38 -11.97
N THR A 51 0.36 -11.19 -11.18
CA THR A 51 -0.22 -11.95 -10.08
C THR A 51 0.24 -11.32 -8.77
N THR A 52 -0.71 -10.83 -7.96
CA THR A 52 -0.39 -10.10 -6.73
C THR A 52 -0.98 -10.78 -5.51
N VAL A 53 -0.14 -10.97 -4.49
CA VAL A 53 -0.55 -11.33 -3.14
C VAL A 53 -0.57 -10.06 -2.29
N PHE A 54 -1.75 -9.72 -1.74
CA PHE A 54 -1.90 -8.63 -0.79
C PHE A 54 -1.92 -9.20 0.62
N THR A 55 -1.11 -8.62 1.51
CA THR A 55 -1.05 -9.04 2.91
C THR A 55 -0.46 -7.94 3.80
N GLY A 56 -0.41 -8.18 5.12
CA GLY A 56 0.30 -7.29 6.05
C GLY A 56 1.81 -7.53 6.05
N THR A 57 2.57 -6.53 6.49
CA THR A 57 4.05 -6.56 6.50
C THR A 57 4.63 -7.79 7.19
N LEU A 58 4.06 -8.22 8.34
CA LEU A 58 4.56 -9.38 9.07
C LEU A 58 4.40 -10.69 8.29
N ASP A 59 3.26 -10.88 7.59
CA ASP A 59 3.04 -12.07 6.78
C ASP A 59 3.89 -12.03 5.51
N ALA A 60 4.03 -10.87 4.88
CA ALA A 60 4.94 -10.69 3.74
C ALA A 60 6.37 -11.12 4.10
N ASN A 61 6.88 -10.69 5.25
CA ASN A 61 8.20 -11.09 5.74
C ASN A 61 8.31 -12.58 6.00
N LYS A 62 7.25 -13.22 6.55
CA LYS A 62 7.22 -14.68 6.75
C LYS A 62 7.25 -15.44 5.42
N ARG A 63 6.50 -15.00 4.41
CA ARG A 63 6.50 -15.60 3.07
C ARG A 63 7.87 -15.54 2.41
N LEU A 64 8.53 -14.38 2.48
CA LEU A 64 9.89 -14.21 1.98
C LEU A 64 10.90 -15.08 2.75
N ALA A 65 10.76 -15.21 4.07
CA ALA A 65 11.61 -16.08 4.88
C ALA A 65 11.37 -17.57 4.60
N ALA A 66 10.14 -17.94 4.22
CA ALA A 66 9.78 -19.29 3.79
C ALA A 66 10.25 -19.64 2.37
N GLY A 67 10.91 -18.71 1.67
CA GLY A 67 11.45 -18.92 0.33
C GLY A 67 10.43 -18.76 -0.81
N GLU A 68 9.26 -18.18 -0.55
CA GLU A 68 8.36 -17.81 -1.64
C GLU A 68 9.03 -16.79 -2.56
N THR A 69 8.90 -16.99 -3.86
CA THR A 69 9.55 -16.16 -4.87
C THR A 69 8.60 -15.16 -5.49
N TYR A 70 9.05 -13.93 -5.61
CA TYR A 70 8.35 -12.81 -6.23
C TYR A 70 9.33 -12.02 -7.10
N ASP A 71 8.85 -11.16 -7.97
CA ASP A 71 9.67 -10.27 -8.79
C ASP A 71 9.71 -8.84 -8.23
N LEU A 72 8.62 -8.43 -7.57
CA LEU A 72 8.43 -7.09 -7.04
C LEU A 72 7.86 -7.14 -5.61
N LEU A 73 8.42 -6.33 -4.73
CA LEU A 73 7.81 -5.98 -3.44
C LEU A 73 7.19 -4.60 -3.48
N ILE A 74 6.05 -4.43 -2.79
CA ILE A 74 5.45 -3.12 -2.49
C ILE A 74 5.16 -3.10 -0.99
N MET A 75 5.93 -2.32 -0.24
CA MET A 75 5.85 -2.24 1.22
C MET A 75 6.12 -0.82 1.70
N SER A 76 6.13 -0.59 3.03
CA SER A 76 6.62 0.68 3.55
C SER A 76 8.09 0.91 3.17
N ALA A 77 8.47 2.15 2.91
CA ALA A 77 9.83 2.51 2.53
C ALA A 77 10.89 1.94 3.49
N PRO A 78 10.74 2.02 4.83
CA PRO A 78 11.69 1.38 5.74
C PRO A 78 11.80 -0.14 5.55
N SER A 79 10.69 -0.83 5.28
CA SER A 79 10.74 -2.29 5.04
C SER A 79 11.47 -2.63 3.74
N ILE A 80 11.30 -1.85 2.68
CA ILE A 80 12.09 -2.03 1.44
C ILE A 80 13.58 -1.79 1.72
N ASP A 81 13.93 -0.76 2.51
CA ASP A 81 15.32 -0.48 2.87
C ASP A 81 15.95 -1.61 3.69
N GLU A 82 15.20 -2.24 4.60
CA GLU A 82 15.64 -3.44 5.32
C GLU A 82 15.90 -4.60 4.37
N HIS A 83 15.01 -4.87 3.42
CA HIS A 83 15.21 -5.92 2.42
C HIS A 83 16.38 -5.63 1.46
N ILE A 84 16.70 -4.36 1.19
CA ILE A 84 17.91 -3.98 0.46
C ILE A 84 19.17 -4.33 1.29
N LYS A 85 19.19 -3.99 2.58
CA LYS A 85 20.32 -4.33 3.48
C LYS A 85 20.53 -5.83 3.61
N ASP A 86 19.43 -6.59 3.61
CA ASP A 86 19.45 -8.06 3.67
C ASP A 86 19.82 -8.72 2.33
N GLY A 87 20.04 -7.93 1.26
CA GLY A 87 20.35 -8.44 -0.08
C GLY A 87 19.17 -9.10 -0.80
N LYS A 88 17.95 -8.99 -0.28
CA LYS A 88 16.72 -9.55 -0.89
C LYS A 88 16.13 -8.65 -1.97
N VAL A 89 16.39 -7.35 -1.92
CA VAL A 89 15.97 -6.35 -2.90
C VAL A 89 17.20 -5.73 -3.54
N VAL A 90 17.16 -5.53 -4.84
CA VAL A 90 18.27 -4.96 -5.62
C VAL A 90 18.54 -3.51 -5.16
N PRO A 91 19.77 -3.17 -4.76
CA PRO A 91 20.14 -1.80 -4.42
C PRO A 91 19.82 -0.82 -5.56
N GLY A 92 19.25 0.33 -5.22
CA GLY A 92 18.87 1.36 -6.19
C GLY A 92 17.57 1.07 -6.97
N SER A 93 16.89 -0.06 -6.70
CA SER A 93 15.61 -0.37 -7.34
C SER A 93 14.39 0.17 -6.59
N ARG A 94 14.58 0.76 -5.40
CA ARG A 94 13.48 1.36 -4.64
C ARG A 94 12.90 2.57 -5.39
N VAL A 95 11.57 2.57 -5.53
CA VAL A 95 10.82 3.70 -6.08
C VAL A 95 9.63 3.98 -5.15
N ASP A 96 9.50 5.21 -4.71
CA ASP A 96 8.37 5.62 -3.88
C ASP A 96 7.11 5.75 -4.77
N LEU A 97 6.02 5.12 -4.35
CA LEU A 97 4.77 5.07 -5.12
C LEU A 97 3.78 6.14 -4.65
N ALA A 98 3.52 6.13 -3.36
CA ALA A 98 2.57 7.03 -2.72
C ALA A 98 2.77 7.05 -1.21
N ARG A 99 2.18 8.04 -0.54
CA ARG A 99 2.16 8.12 0.92
C ARG A 99 0.73 8.24 1.44
N SER A 100 0.47 7.62 2.57
CA SER A 100 -0.83 7.67 3.24
C SER A 100 -0.67 8.12 4.68
N GLY A 101 -1.55 9.00 5.13
CA GLY A 101 -1.68 9.36 6.54
C GLY A 101 -2.48 8.32 7.31
N ILE A 102 -2.56 8.47 8.62
CA ILE A 102 -3.40 7.64 9.48
C ILE A 102 -4.77 8.29 9.60
N GLY A 103 -5.79 7.51 9.29
CA GLY A 103 -7.19 7.87 9.40
C GLY A 103 -7.84 7.33 10.67
N VAL A 104 -8.92 7.98 11.07
CA VAL A 104 -9.79 7.60 12.16
C VAL A 104 -11.15 7.22 11.59
N GLY A 105 -11.69 6.08 12.01
CA GLY A 105 -13.01 5.61 11.61
C GLY A 105 -13.85 5.14 12.79
N VAL A 106 -15.16 5.22 12.62
CA VAL A 106 -16.18 4.67 13.51
C VAL A 106 -17.17 3.85 12.68
N LYS A 107 -18.01 3.06 13.34
CA LYS A 107 -19.06 2.30 12.64
C LYS A 107 -19.99 3.27 11.89
N ALA A 108 -20.41 2.88 10.69
CA ALA A 108 -21.33 3.67 9.89
C ALA A 108 -22.62 4.01 10.68
N GLY A 109 -22.98 5.29 10.68
CA GLY A 109 -24.12 5.83 11.44
C GLY A 109 -23.84 6.10 12.92
N ALA A 110 -22.65 5.78 13.44
CA ALA A 110 -22.28 6.16 14.81
C ALA A 110 -21.92 7.66 14.89
N PRO A 111 -22.10 8.30 16.06
CA PRO A 111 -21.66 9.69 16.25
C PRO A 111 -20.15 9.81 15.99
N LYS A 112 -19.76 10.81 15.19
CA LYS A 112 -18.34 11.11 14.94
C LYS A 112 -17.76 11.84 16.13
N PRO A 113 -16.70 11.29 16.78
CA PRO A 113 -16.07 11.94 17.91
C PRO A 113 -15.23 13.15 17.46
N ASP A 114 -14.97 14.06 18.40
CA ASP A 114 -14.03 15.15 18.17
C ASP A 114 -12.59 14.66 18.21
N ILE A 115 -11.90 14.84 17.11
CA ILE A 115 -10.48 14.50 16.92
C ILE A 115 -9.69 15.71 16.39
N GLY A 116 -10.24 16.92 16.45
CA GLY A 116 -9.67 18.12 15.82
C GLY A 116 -8.34 18.56 16.41
N THR A 117 -8.04 18.20 17.65
CA THR A 117 -6.77 18.49 18.34
C THR A 117 -6.25 17.23 19.03
N THR A 118 -4.96 17.23 19.38
CA THR A 118 -4.35 16.13 20.15
C THR A 118 -5.05 15.90 21.48
N ASP A 119 -5.47 16.97 22.18
CA ASP A 119 -6.21 16.86 23.45
C ASP A 119 -7.63 16.32 23.25
N ALA A 120 -8.33 16.72 22.18
CA ALA A 120 -9.65 16.18 21.84
C ALA A 120 -9.56 14.68 21.52
N LEU A 121 -8.57 14.28 20.70
CA LEU A 121 -8.31 12.87 20.42
C LEU A 121 -7.99 12.09 21.70
N LYS A 122 -7.16 12.62 22.60
CA LYS A 122 -6.85 12.00 23.90
C LYS A 122 -8.12 11.76 24.71
N LYS A 123 -8.98 12.76 24.86
CA LYS A 123 -10.27 12.64 25.55
C LYS A 123 -11.16 11.58 24.92
N THR A 124 -11.24 11.57 23.59
CA THR A 124 -12.00 10.58 22.81
C THR A 124 -11.49 9.16 23.09
N LEU A 125 -10.17 8.94 23.08
CA LEU A 125 -9.57 7.62 23.34
C LEU A 125 -9.82 7.16 24.79
N LEU A 126 -9.74 8.06 25.76
CA LEU A 126 -10.04 7.75 27.15
C LEU A 126 -11.52 7.39 27.38
N ALA A 127 -12.43 8.00 26.63
CA ALA A 127 -13.87 7.74 26.72
C ALA A 127 -14.31 6.49 25.93
N ALA A 128 -13.60 6.13 24.85
CA ALA A 128 -13.95 5.00 23.99
C ALA A 128 -13.99 3.68 24.75
N LYS A 129 -14.92 2.79 24.38
CA LYS A 129 -15.06 1.43 24.97
C LYS A 129 -14.06 0.45 24.36
N SER A 130 -13.71 0.61 23.10
CA SER A 130 -12.76 -0.23 22.39
C SER A 130 -12.07 0.52 21.25
N ILE A 131 -10.77 0.26 21.05
CA ILE A 131 -9.90 0.97 20.13
C ILE A 131 -9.22 -0.04 19.20
N GLY A 132 -9.57 0.01 17.90
CA GLY A 132 -9.02 -0.84 16.87
C GLY A 132 -7.72 -0.29 16.26
N TYR A 133 -6.73 -1.14 16.03
CA TYR A 133 -5.51 -0.78 15.31
C TYR A 133 -4.88 -2.00 14.63
N SER A 134 -4.04 -1.77 13.62
CA SER A 134 -3.43 -2.84 12.82
C SER A 134 -2.07 -3.29 13.36
N THR A 135 -1.53 -4.36 12.80
CA THR A 135 -0.13 -4.78 12.98
C THR A 135 0.84 -4.06 12.02
N GLY A 136 0.32 -3.26 11.09
CA GLY A 136 1.10 -2.52 10.09
C GLY A 136 1.69 -1.20 10.62
N PRO A 137 2.30 -0.40 9.73
CA PRO A 137 2.96 0.87 10.10
C PRO A 137 2.07 1.83 10.88
N SER A 138 0.78 1.94 10.53
CA SER A 138 -0.18 2.78 11.26
C SER A 138 -0.37 2.32 12.71
N GLY A 139 -0.49 1.01 12.92
CA GLY A 139 -0.66 0.46 14.27
C GLY A 139 0.59 0.64 15.13
N VAL A 140 1.78 0.42 14.57
CA VAL A 140 3.05 0.68 15.25
C VAL A 140 3.14 2.15 15.69
N TYR A 141 2.78 3.08 14.79
CA TYR A 141 2.75 4.50 15.14
C TYR A 141 1.76 4.80 16.27
N MET A 142 0.54 4.23 16.20
CA MET A 142 -0.49 4.47 17.21
C MET A 142 -0.07 3.99 18.61
N VAL A 143 0.56 2.81 18.71
CA VAL A 143 1.10 2.33 20.01
C VAL A 143 2.11 3.32 20.59
N GLY A 144 3.05 3.82 19.78
CA GLY A 144 3.99 4.86 20.21
C GLY A 144 3.30 6.19 20.54
N LEU A 145 2.22 6.55 19.84
CA LEU A 145 1.45 7.76 20.13
C LEU A 145 0.74 7.66 21.47
N PHE A 146 0.12 6.52 21.81
CA PHE A 146 -0.52 6.30 23.10
C PHE A 146 0.47 6.46 24.26
N GLN A 147 1.71 6.00 24.07
CA GLN A 147 2.79 6.21 25.06
C GLN A 147 3.16 7.69 25.20
N ARG A 148 3.35 8.41 24.08
CA ARG A 148 3.67 9.85 24.10
C ARG A 148 2.56 10.70 24.71
N MET A 149 1.29 10.29 24.54
CA MET A 149 0.14 10.92 25.17
C MET A 149 0.01 10.58 26.67
N GLY A 150 0.79 9.61 27.17
CA GLY A 150 0.73 9.17 28.57
C GLY A 150 -0.55 8.43 28.94
N ILE A 151 -1.22 7.77 27.97
CA ILE A 151 -2.49 7.04 28.18
C ILE A 151 -2.39 5.54 27.94
N ALA A 152 -1.21 5.04 27.51
CA ALA A 152 -1.05 3.66 27.08
C ALA A 152 -1.53 2.63 28.12
N ASP A 153 -1.23 2.83 29.39
CA ASP A 153 -1.64 1.91 30.46
C ASP A 153 -3.14 1.99 30.72
N GLU A 154 -3.72 3.19 30.70
CA GLU A 154 -5.13 3.41 30.95
C GLU A 154 -6.03 2.78 29.88
N ILE A 155 -5.62 2.85 28.61
CA ILE A 155 -6.41 2.31 27.48
C ILE A 155 -6.06 0.85 27.13
N ARG A 156 -5.05 0.24 27.74
CA ARG A 156 -4.54 -1.10 27.38
C ARG A 156 -5.63 -2.14 27.25
N HIS A 157 -6.58 -2.17 28.20
CA HIS A 157 -7.68 -3.13 28.24
C HIS A 157 -8.72 -2.93 27.14
N LYS A 158 -8.72 -1.78 26.45
CA LYS A 158 -9.63 -1.40 25.37
C LYS A 158 -9.05 -1.71 23.99
N LEU A 159 -7.74 -1.99 23.90
CA LEU A 159 -7.03 -2.14 22.64
C LEU A 159 -7.40 -3.44 21.94
N LYS A 160 -7.75 -3.34 20.65
CA LYS A 160 -8.11 -4.44 19.75
C LYS A 160 -7.17 -4.41 18.55
N GLN A 161 -6.12 -5.21 18.59
CA GLN A 161 -5.21 -5.35 17.45
C GLN A 161 -5.74 -6.38 16.48
N THR A 162 -5.88 -6.00 15.19
CA THR A 162 -6.26 -6.96 14.17
C THR A 162 -5.11 -7.92 13.85
N PRO A 163 -5.41 -9.18 13.51
CA PRO A 163 -4.42 -10.07 12.93
C PRO A 163 -3.80 -9.48 11.66
N THR A 164 -2.59 -9.93 11.33
CA THR A 164 -1.91 -9.53 10.09
C THR A 164 -2.79 -9.84 8.87
N GLY A 165 -2.92 -8.86 7.97
CA GLY A 165 -3.76 -9.00 6.77
C GLY A 165 -5.26 -8.75 7.00
N VAL A 166 -5.70 -8.48 8.23
CA VAL A 166 -7.08 -8.13 8.55
C VAL A 166 -7.22 -6.61 8.68
N PHE A 167 -8.17 -6.04 7.94
CA PHE A 167 -8.45 -4.61 8.00
C PHE A 167 -9.08 -4.21 9.33
N VAL A 168 -8.64 -3.09 9.91
CA VAL A 168 -9.29 -2.49 11.09
C VAL A 168 -10.73 -2.11 10.79
N GLY A 169 -11.01 -1.72 9.56
CA GLY A 169 -12.37 -1.45 9.10
C GLY A 169 -13.35 -2.60 9.37
N SER A 170 -12.91 -3.87 9.33
CA SER A 170 -13.79 -5.01 9.59
C SER A 170 -14.26 -5.08 11.03
N ILE A 171 -13.37 -4.82 12.00
CA ILE A 171 -13.74 -4.81 13.43
C ILE A 171 -14.51 -3.56 13.85
N ILE A 172 -14.36 -2.45 13.09
CA ILE A 172 -15.21 -1.26 13.25
C ILE A 172 -16.62 -1.55 12.72
N ALA A 173 -16.73 -2.06 11.50
CA ALA A 173 -18.01 -2.34 10.84
C ALA A 173 -18.84 -3.38 11.64
N SER A 174 -18.20 -4.40 12.23
CA SER A 174 -18.86 -5.37 13.11
C SER A 174 -19.28 -4.77 14.47
N GLY A 175 -18.66 -3.65 14.89
CA GLY A 175 -18.85 -3.04 16.21
C GLY A 175 -17.97 -3.64 17.31
N GLU A 176 -16.99 -4.46 16.97
CA GLU A 176 -15.98 -4.96 17.91
C GLU A 176 -15.05 -3.83 18.38
N ALA A 177 -14.73 -2.87 17.49
CA ALA A 177 -14.05 -1.63 17.82
C ALA A 177 -15.01 -0.44 17.65
N GLU A 178 -15.12 0.41 18.69
CA GLU A 178 -15.91 1.64 18.64
C GLU A 178 -15.24 2.71 17.78
N ILE A 179 -13.92 2.84 17.89
CA ILE A 179 -13.07 3.72 17.10
C ILE A 179 -11.85 2.93 16.62
N GLY A 180 -11.36 3.23 15.43
CA GLY A 180 -10.19 2.53 14.92
C GLY A 180 -9.30 3.39 14.03
N PHE A 181 -8.05 2.94 13.89
CA PHE A 181 -6.95 3.64 13.23
C PHE A 181 -6.29 2.73 12.19
N GLN A 182 -6.22 3.19 10.95
CA GLN A 182 -5.53 2.52 9.85
C GLN A 182 -5.06 3.55 8.83
N GLN A 183 -4.33 3.15 7.78
CA GLN A 183 -4.01 4.07 6.68
C GLN A 183 -5.31 4.65 6.09
N VAL A 184 -5.30 5.94 5.72
CA VAL A 184 -6.47 6.59 5.10
C VAL A 184 -6.93 5.80 3.88
N SER A 185 -5.99 5.29 3.08
CA SER A 185 -6.26 4.49 1.87
C SER A 185 -7.02 3.20 2.12
N GLU A 186 -6.89 2.63 3.33
CA GLU A 186 -7.55 1.39 3.73
C GLU A 186 -8.89 1.65 4.43
N LEU A 187 -9.02 2.79 5.12
CA LEU A 187 -10.14 3.06 6.02
C LEU A 187 -11.22 3.94 5.38
N SER A 188 -10.85 4.95 4.59
CA SER A 188 -11.77 5.99 4.13
C SER A 188 -12.88 5.50 3.20
N HIS A 189 -12.72 4.30 2.62
CA HIS A 189 -13.66 3.71 1.68
C HIS A 189 -14.16 2.34 2.14
N PHE A 190 -13.87 1.95 3.39
CA PHE A 190 -14.24 0.64 3.91
C PHE A 190 -15.75 0.58 4.17
N ALA A 191 -16.42 -0.42 3.59
CA ALA A 191 -17.86 -0.59 3.75
C ALA A 191 -18.24 -0.78 5.24
N GLY A 192 -19.26 -0.05 5.70
CA GLY A 192 -19.70 -0.11 7.10
C GLY A 192 -18.87 0.76 8.06
N VAL A 193 -17.97 1.60 7.55
CA VAL A 193 -17.18 2.56 8.34
C VAL A 193 -17.48 3.98 7.88
N ASP A 194 -17.73 4.86 8.82
CA ASP A 194 -17.71 6.31 8.61
C ASP A 194 -16.32 6.86 8.93
N TYR A 195 -15.66 7.39 7.91
CA TYR A 195 -14.40 8.09 8.06
C TYR A 195 -14.62 9.41 8.82
N VAL A 196 -13.94 9.56 9.95
CA VAL A 196 -14.02 10.75 10.81
C VAL A 196 -13.07 11.84 10.33
N GLY A 197 -11.84 11.46 9.98
CA GLY A 197 -10.78 12.38 9.54
C GLY A 197 -9.41 11.78 9.71
N ALA A 198 -8.39 12.54 9.31
CA ALA A 198 -7.00 12.22 9.59
C ALA A 198 -6.64 12.62 11.04
N LEU A 199 -5.53 12.09 11.56
CA LEU A 199 -4.98 12.54 12.86
C LEU A 199 -4.74 14.06 12.85
N PRO A 200 -4.84 14.74 14.01
CA PRO A 200 -4.48 16.15 14.20
C PRO A 200 -3.13 16.49 13.58
N ALA A 201 -2.97 17.71 13.10
CA ALA A 201 -1.81 18.12 12.30
C ALA A 201 -0.46 17.97 13.03
N ASP A 202 -0.45 18.23 14.33
CA ASP A 202 0.74 18.17 15.21
C ASP A 202 1.22 16.74 15.51
N ILE A 203 0.36 15.74 15.30
CA ILE A 203 0.66 14.32 15.49
C ILE A 203 0.42 13.50 14.20
N ARG A 204 0.28 14.17 13.07
CA ARG A 204 0.07 13.49 11.78
C ARG A 204 1.35 12.81 11.34
N GLN A 205 1.20 11.53 10.95
CA GLN A 205 2.27 10.72 10.40
C GLN A 205 1.87 10.21 9.03
N PHE A 206 2.80 10.26 8.09
CA PHE A 206 2.65 9.65 6.78
C PHE A 206 3.55 8.43 6.67
N THR A 207 3.02 7.38 6.08
CA THR A 207 3.79 6.21 5.64
C THR A 207 4.00 6.30 4.14
N THR A 208 5.25 6.35 3.69
CA THR A 208 5.60 6.19 2.28
C THR A 208 5.60 4.71 1.94
N PHE A 209 4.87 4.33 0.90
CA PHE A 209 4.87 3.01 0.31
C PHE A 209 5.73 3.02 -0.94
N SER A 210 6.66 2.08 -1.00
CA SER A 210 7.67 1.99 -2.05
C SER A 210 7.67 0.61 -2.65
N SER A 211 8.12 0.52 -3.89
CA SER A 211 8.44 -0.74 -4.55
C SER A 211 9.93 -1.05 -4.49
N GLY A 212 10.28 -2.33 -4.64
CA GLY A 212 11.66 -2.79 -4.79
C GLY A 212 11.71 -4.07 -5.61
N ILE A 213 12.64 -4.16 -6.55
CA ILE A 213 12.85 -5.37 -7.37
C ILE A 213 13.56 -6.42 -6.52
N ILE A 214 13.04 -7.64 -6.48
CA ILE A 214 13.65 -8.74 -5.75
C ILE A 214 14.94 -9.18 -6.44
N ALA A 215 15.98 -9.44 -5.66
CA ALA A 215 17.23 -9.97 -6.15
C ALA A 215 17.00 -11.37 -6.79
N GLY A 216 17.45 -11.54 -8.04
CA GLY A 216 17.20 -12.78 -8.78
C GLY A 216 15.80 -12.90 -9.38
N ALA A 217 15.00 -11.82 -9.42
CA ALA A 217 13.69 -11.80 -10.08
C ALA A 217 13.80 -12.27 -11.53
N LYS A 218 12.92 -13.21 -11.93
CA LYS A 218 12.92 -13.80 -13.29
C LYS A 218 12.42 -12.81 -14.35
N THR A 219 11.56 -11.87 -13.95
CA THR A 219 10.92 -10.90 -14.84
C THR A 219 11.23 -9.45 -14.41
N ALA A 220 12.48 -9.19 -13.99
CA ALA A 220 12.90 -7.89 -13.43
C ALA A 220 12.57 -6.70 -14.34
N ASP A 221 12.76 -6.82 -15.67
CA ASP A 221 12.49 -5.71 -16.61
C ASP A 221 10.99 -5.45 -16.78
N ALA A 222 10.17 -6.51 -16.80
CA ALA A 222 8.72 -6.37 -16.80
C ALA A 222 8.22 -5.75 -15.46
N ALA A 223 8.82 -6.13 -14.32
CA ALA A 223 8.53 -5.54 -13.02
C ALA A 223 8.91 -4.04 -12.98
N LYS A 224 10.06 -3.64 -13.55
CA LYS A 224 10.43 -2.22 -13.70
C LYS A 224 9.43 -1.46 -14.59
N ALA A 225 8.96 -2.08 -15.67
CA ALA A 225 7.93 -1.49 -16.54
C ALA A 225 6.61 -1.26 -15.77
N LEU A 226 6.20 -2.22 -14.92
CA LEU A 226 5.04 -2.07 -14.03
C LEU A 226 5.24 -0.89 -13.07
N VAL A 227 6.38 -0.82 -12.39
CA VAL A 227 6.70 0.30 -11.47
C VAL A 227 6.63 1.63 -12.21
N LYS A 228 7.27 1.74 -13.38
CA LYS A 228 7.22 2.95 -14.21
C LYS A 228 5.78 3.34 -14.59
N PHE A 229 4.93 2.36 -14.87
CA PHE A 229 3.53 2.61 -15.23
C PHE A 229 2.73 3.15 -14.04
N ILE A 230 2.82 2.50 -12.87
CA ILE A 230 2.05 2.89 -11.68
C ILE A 230 2.57 4.16 -11.00
N THR A 231 3.78 4.64 -11.35
CA THR A 231 4.34 5.91 -10.87
C THR A 231 4.26 7.03 -11.91
N ALA A 232 3.73 6.76 -13.09
CA ALA A 232 3.55 7.80 -14.10
C ALA A 232 2.54 8.88 -13.62
N PRO A 233 2.67 10.14 -14.06
CA PRO A 233 1.74 11.21 -13.66
C PRO A 233 0.26 10.86 -13.87
N ALA A 234 -0.05 10.10 -14.92
CA ALA A 234 -1.41 9.62 -15.21
C ALA A 234 -1.98 8.69 -14.12
N ALA A 235 -1.12 7.93 -13.42
CA ALA A 235 -1.52 7.03 -12.35
C ALA A 235 -1.80 7.76 -11.02
N ALA A 236 -1.31 8.99 -10.84
CA ALA A 236 -1.46 9.74 -9.60
C ALA A 236 -2.92 9.93 -9.17
N ALA A 237 -3.85 10.02 -10.13
CA ALA A 237 -5.29 10.17 -9.86
C ALA A 237 -5.86 8.95 -9.12
N ALA A 238 -5.41 7.73 -9.43
CA ALA A 238 -5.86 6.49 -8.77
C ALA A 238 -5.47 6.50 -7.28
N PHE A 239 -4.25 6.92 -6.95
CA PHE A 239 -3.79 7.05 -5.56
C PHE A 239 -4.54 8.17 -4.81
N LYS A 240 -4.69 9.34 -5.42
CA LYS A 240 -5.41 10.48 -4.82
C LYS A 240 -6.85 10.13 -4.49
N LYS A 241 -7.55 9.44 -5.39
CA LYS A 241 -8.92 8.97 -5.19
C LYS A 241 -9.08 8.08 -3.93
N ARG A 242 -7.99 7.43 -3.51
CA ARG A 242 -7.93 6.57 -2.32
C ARG A 242 -7.32 7.27 -1.10
N GLY A 243 -7.24 8.61 -1.11
CA GLY A 243 -6.72 9.41 0.00
C GLY A 243 -5.21 9.27 0.20
N MET A 244 -4.47 8.85 -0.84
CA MET A 244 -3.02 8.85 -0.86
C MET A 244 -2.48 10.07 -1.60
N GLU A 245 -1.31 10.53 -1.18
CA GLU A 245 -0.54 11.53 -1.91
C GLU A 245 0.51 10.82 -2.77
N PRO A 246 0.82 11.28 -3.99
CA PRO A 246 1.92 10.74 -4.79
C PRO A 246 3.25 10.77 -4.00
N GLY A 247 4.10 9.74 -4.20
CA GLY A 247 5.40 9.63 -3.56
C GLY A 247 6.45 10.56 -4.17
#